data_ec1c7743dce62f4279ea6a4ecb1b2164
#
_entry.id   ec1c7743dce62f4279ea6a4ecb1b2164
#
_cell.length_a   1.000
_cell.length_b   1.000
_cell.length_c   1.000
_cell.angle_alpha   90.00
_cell.angle_beta   90.00
_cell.angle_gamma   90.00
#
_symmetry.space_group_name_H-M   'P 1'
#
loop_
_entity.id
_entity.type
_entity.pdbx_description
1 polymer ?
#
loop_
_entity_poly.entity_id
_entity_poly.type
_entity_poly.pdbx_seq_one_letter_code
_entity_poly.pdbx_strand_id
1 'polypeptide(L)'
;MRKSVVTYMLAAMLLSSCGEYNKLLKSTDYEYKYEAAKNYFAKGKYSKSATLLNELITILKGTDKAEESLYMLGMSYYNQKDYQTAAQTFITYYNSYPRGTFAELARFHAGKGLCLDTPEARLDQSGTYKAIQELQMFLEYFPNSTKKPEAQNMIFELQDKLVQKELLSARLYYNLGNYMGNNFLSCVVTAQNALKDYPYTHYREDLSILILKSKYEMAIYSVEEKKGERYRETIDEYYAFVNEFPESKYLKEAENIFKESKEIIKD
;
A
#
# COMPACT_ATOMS: atom_id res chain seq x y z
N MET A 1 13.87 24.67 -46.94
CA MET A 1 12.58 24.23 -47.54
C MET A 1 12.17 22.80 -47.21
N ARG A 2 13.04 21.77 -47.31
CA ARG A 2 12.67 20.36 -47.00
C ARG A 2 12.24 20.12 -45.53
N LYS A 3 12.89 20.77 -44.55
CA LYS A 3 12.54 20.63 -43.13
C LYS A 3 11.18 21.23 -42.78
N SER A 4 10.82 22.36 -43.43
CA SER A 4 9.52 23.03 -43.25
C SER A 4 8.36 22.19 -43.78
N VAL A 5 8.52 21.53 -44.94
CA VAL A 5 7.49 20.67 -45.53
C VAL A 5 7.22 19.41 -44.66
N VAL A 6 8.27 18.81 -44.08
CA VAL A 6 8.14 17.66 -43.18
C VAL A 6 7.39 18.07 -41.90
N THR A 7 7.67 19.25 -41.35
CA THR A 7 6.98 19.78 -40.17
C THR A 7 5.50 20.05 -40.44
N TYR A 8 5.14 20.61 -41.59
CA TYR A 8 3.74 20.80 -41.98
C TYR A 8 3.01 19.49 -42.28
N MET A 9 3.68 18.50 -42.90
CA MET A 9 3.10 17.16 -43.05
C MET A 9 2.83 16.45 -41.74
N LEU A 10 3.76 16.50 -40.76
CA LEU A 10 3.54 15.96 -39.44
C LEU A 10 2.39 16.68 -38.71
N ALA A 11 2.29 18.01 -38.80
CA ALA A 11 1.20 18.77 -38.21
C ALA A 11 -0.16 18.45 -38.85
N ALA A 12 -0.21 18.25 -40.17
CA ALA A 12 -1.43 17.86 -40.88
C ALA A 12 -1.91 16.44 -40.50
N MET A 13 -1.00 15.48 -40.27
CA MET A 13 -1.35 14.14 -39.80
C MET A 13 -1.92 14.12 -38.37
N LEU A 14 -1.47 15.04 -37.49
CA LEU A 14 -2.01 15.17 -36.16
C LEU A 14 -3.43 15.75 -36.13
N LEU A 15 -3.78 16.63 -37.06
CA LEU A 15 -5.09 17.26 -37.16
C LEU A 15 -6.15 16.31 -37.74
N SER A 16 -5.80 15.40 -38.66
CA SER A 16 -6.73 14.43 -39.23
C SER A 16 -7.18 13.37 -38.22
N SER A 17 -6.29 12.95 -37.31
CA SER A 17 -6.61 11.97 -36.26
C SER A 17 -7.65 12.47 -35.25
N CYS A 18 -7.76 13.77 -35.03
CA CYS A 18 -8.73 14.37 -34.10
C CYS A 18 -10.16 14.41 -34.70
N GLY A 19 -10.27 14.58 -36.01
CA GLY A 19 -11.55 14.61 -36.73
C GLY A 19 -12.28 13.26 -36.75
N GLU A 20 -11.57 12.17 -36.96
CA GLU A 20 -12.13 10.81 -36.96
C GLU A 20 -12.64 10.39 -35.58
N TYR A 21 -11.87 10.69 -34.53
CA TYR A 21 -12.27 10.38 -33.15
C TYR A 21 -13.55 11.14 -32.76
N ASN A 22 -13.66 12.41 -33.12
CA ASN A 22 -14.86 13.21 -32.85
C ASN A 22 -16.10 12.71 -33.60
N LYS A 23 -15.93 12.19 -34.82
CA LYS A 23 -17.02 11.52 -35.56
C LYS A 23 -17.45 10.23 -34.83
N LEU A 24 -16.48 9.45 -34.36
CA LEU A 24 -16.73 8.22 -33.63
C LEU A 24 -17.50 8.48 -32.32
N LEU A 25 -17.13 9.51 -31.55
CA LEU A 25 -17.86 9.88 -30.33
C LEU A 25 -19.33 10.22 -30.59
N LYS A 26 -19.64 10.83 -31.71
CA LYS A 26 -21.01 11.21 -32.11
C LYS A 26 -21.78 10.08 -32.82
N SER A 27 -21.12 8.97 -33.14
CA SER A 27 -21.77 7.83 -33.80
C SER A 27 -22.80 7.18 -32.89
N THR A 28 -23.88 6.69 -33.45
CA THR A 28 -24.87 5.81 -32.80
C THR A 28 -24.64 4.34 -33.13
N ASP A 29 -23.62 4.03 -33.92
CA ASP A 29 -23.17 2.67 -34.19
C ASP A 29 -22.32 2.16 -33.02
N TYR A 30 -22.97 1.49 -32.06
CA TYR A 30 -22.34 1.00 -30.85
C TYR A 30 -21.42 -0.19 -31.11
N GLU A 31 -21.65 -0.96 -32.18
CA GLU A 31 -20.73 -2.02 -32.61
C GLU A 31 -19.39 -1.41 -33.06
N TYR A 32 -19.48 -0.43 -33.94
CA TYR A 32 -18.28 0.32 -34.39
C TYR A 32 -17.54 0.99 -33.25
N LYS A 33 -18.27 1.59 -32.27
CA LYS A 33 -17.65 2.16 -31.07
C LYS A 33 -16.92 1.11 -30.24
N TYR A 34 -17.51 -0.06 -30.05
CA TYR A 34 -16.92 -1.16 -29.31
C TYR A 34 -15.61 -1.65 -29.94
N GLU A 35 -15.60 -1.94 -31.24
CA GLU A 35 -14.42 -2.34 -31.99
C GLU A 35 -13.32 -1.25 -31.94
N ALA A 36 -13.73 0.02 -32.07
CA ALA A 36 -12.80 1.14 -31.92
C ALA A 36 -12.21 1.24 -30.51
N ALA A 37 -13.00 1.01 -29.45
CA ALA A 37 -12.51 1.00 -28.07
C ALA A 37 -11.46 -0.10 -27.87
N LYS A 38 -11.69 -1.32 -28.38
CA LYS A 38 -10.71 -2.42 -28.37
C LYS A 38 -9.42 -2.04 -29.11
N ASN A 39 -9.55 -1.43 -30.28
CA ASN A 39 -8.40 -0.99 -31.07
C ASN A 39 -7.59 0.10 -30.36
N TYR A 40 -8.26 1.08 -29.70
CA TYR A 40 -7.57 2.08 -28.90
C TYR A 40 -6.89 1.47 -27.70
N PHE A 41 -7.53 0.52 -27.02
CA PHE A 41 -6.94 -0.23 -25.91
C PHE A 41 -5.68 -0.97 -26.35
N ALA A 42 -5.74 -1.76 -27.43
CA ALA A 42 -4.61 -2.50 -27.98
C ALA A 42 -3.43 -1.60 -28.40
N LYS A 43 -3.71 -0.37 -28.82
CA LYS A 43 -2.71 0.65 -29.17
C LYS A 43 -2.19 1.46 -27.99
N GLY A 44 -2.57 1.11 -26.76
CA GLY A 44 -2.17 1.86 -25.54
C GLY A 44 -2.82 3.24 -25.41
N LYS A 45 -3.85 3.55 -26.21
CA LYS A 45 -4.59 4.82 -26.14
C LYS A 45 -5.73 4.72 -25.12
N TYR A 46 -5.37 4.41 -23.90
CA TYR A 46 -6.29 4.05 -22.81
C TYR A 46 -7.34 5.13 -22.50
N SER A 47 -6.98 6.41 -22.57
CA SER A 47 -7.95 7.50 -22.36
C SER A 47 -9.06 7.50 -23.42
N LYS A 48 -8.72 7.28 -24.70
CA LYS A 48 -9.73 7.19 -25.77
C LYS A 48 -10.60 5.94 -25.62
N SER A 49 -9.99 4.81 -25.24
CA SER A 49 -10.71 3.58 -24.96
C SER A 49 -11.68 3.76 -23.79
N ALA A 50 -11.23 4.30 -22.66
CA ALA A 50 -12.06 4.54 -21.48
C ALA A 50 -13.26 5.46 -21.80
N THR A 51 -13.05 6.53 -22.58
CA THR A 51 -14.14 7.44 -22.98
C THR A 51 -15.26 6.71 -23.72
N LEU A 52 -14.91 5.85 -24.68
CA LEU A 52 -15.88 5.05 -25.43
C LEU A 52 -16.55 4.00 -24.53
N LEU A 53 -15.76 3.30 -23.73
CA LEU A 53 -16.26 2.24 -22.86
C LEU A 53 -17.20 2.76 -21.77
N ASN A 54 -16.98 3.95 -21.22
CA ASN A 54 -17.89 4.56 -20.26
C ASN A 54 -19.31 4.75 -20.79
N GLU A 55 -19.46 5.07 -22.06
CA GLU A 55 -20.77 5.09 -22.72
C GLU A 55 -21.32 3.68 -22.95
N LEU A 56 -20.44 2.79 -23.44
CA LEU A 56 -20.82 1.45 -23.89
C LEU A 56 -21.24 0.52 -22.75
N ILE A 57 -20.65 0.60 -21.55
CA ILE A 57 -20.99 -0.28 -20.41
C ILE A 57 -22.47 -0.23 -20.04
N THR A 58 -23.13 0.90 -20.25
CA THR A 58 -24.58 1.05 -19.97
C THR A 58 -25.39 0.47 -21.14
N ILE A 59 -24.99 0.73 -22.37
CA ILE A 59 -25.70 0.35 -23.57
C ILE A 59 -25.60 -1.15 -23.83
N LEU A 60 -24.42 -1.72 -23.63
CA LEU A 60 -24.15 -3.15 -23.85
C LEU A 60 -24.61 -4.05 -22.70
N LYS A 61 -25.21 -3.50 -21.64
CA LYS A 61 -25.69 -4.27 -20.49
C LYS A 61 -26.64 -5.40 -20.93
N GLY A 62 -26.32 -6.64 -20.55
CA GLY A 62 -27.07 -7.83 -20.92
C GLY A 62 -26.67 -8.46 -22.26
N THR A 63 -25.68 -7.91 -22.97
CA THR A 63 -25.09 -8.52 -24.16
C THR A 63 -23.82 -9.32 -23.80
N ASP A 64 -23.35 -10.15 -24.71
CA ASP A 64 -22.09 -10.89 -24.64
C ASP A 64 -20.85 -9.99 -24.52
N LYS A 65 -20.93 -8.72 -24.91
CA LYS A 65 -19.85 -7.72 -24.87
C LYS A 65 -19.76 -6.94 -23.56
N ALA A 66 -20.80 -7.02 -22.73
CA ALA A 66 -20.90 -6.23 -21.50
C ALA A 66 -19.76 -6.53 -20.52
N GLU A 67 -19.45 -7.80 -20.34
CA GLU A 67 -18.42 -8.29 -19.43
C GLU A 67 -17.02 -7.81 -19.85
N GLU A 68 -16.65 -8.06 -21.12
CA GLU A 68 -15.36 -7.64 -21.68
C GLU A 68 -15.20 -6.12 -21.63
N SER A 69 -16.26 -5.37 -21.97
CA SER A 69 -16.24 -3.90 -21.94
C SER A 69 -15.95 -3.34 -20.57
N LEU A 70 -16.58 -3.88 -19.52
CA LEU A 70 -16.38 -3.41 -18.15
C LEU A 70 -14.98 -3.75 -17.62
N TYR A 71 -14.46 -4.95 -17.92
CA TYR A 71 -13.08 -5.32 -17.57
C TYR A 71 -12.06 -4.44 -18.31
N MET A 72 -12.25 -4.23 -19.59
CA MET A 72 -11.36 -3.40 -20.42
C MET A 72 -11.40 -1.93 -19.98
N LEU A 73 -12.54 -1.43 -19.49
CA LEU A 73 -12.64 -0.10 -18.87
C LEU A 73 -11.78 0.00 -17.62
N GLY A 74 -11.89 -0.97 -16.71
CA GLY A 74 -11.04 -1.05 -15.51
C GLY A 74 -9.56 -1.06 -15.85
N MET A 75 -9.16 -1.89 -16.83
CA MET A 75 -7.77 -1.94 -17.33
C MET A 75 -7.33 -0.64 -18.00
N SER A 76 -8.26 0.07 -18.66
CA SER A 76 -7.95 1.37 -19.26
C SER A 76 -7.60 2.41 -18.19
N TYR A 77 -8.36 2.50 -17.09
CA TYR A 77 -8.03 3.36 -15.96
C TYR A 77 -6.73 2.93 -15.26
N TYR A 78 -6.55 1.62 -15.05
CA TYR A 78 -5.35 1.08 -14.43
C TYR A 78 -4.07 1.48 -15.18
N ASN A 79 -4.08 1.36 -16.52
CA ASN A 79 -2.96 1.71 -17.36
C ASN A 79 -2.75 3.24 -17.47
N GLN A 80 -3.77 4.05 -17.16
CA GLN A 80 -3.65 5.52 -17.01
C GLN A 80 -3.13 5.91 -15.62
N LYS A 81 -2.90 4.95 -14.72
CA LYS A 81 -2.54 5.14 -13.31
C LYS A 81 -3.65 5.83 -12.49
N ASP A 82 -4.87 5.84 -12.99
CA ASP A 82 -6.04 6.21 -12.20
C ASP A 82 -6.50 4.96 -11.41
N TYR A 83 -5.72 4.63 -10.39
CA TYR A 83 -5.87 3.38 -9.65
C TYR A 83 -7.15 3.33 -8.83
N GLN A 84 -7.59 4.48 -8.31
CA GLN A 84 -8.83 4.59 -7.55
C GLN A 84 -10.05 4.27 -8.42
N THR A 85 -10.16 4.90 -9.60
CA THR A 85 -11.26 4.64 -10.54
C THR A 85 -11.17 3.22 -11.12
N ALA A 86 -9.96 2.72 -11.38
CA ALA A 86 -9.74 1.36 -11.83
C ALA A 86 -10.24 0.34 -10.80
N ALA A 87 -9.86 0.49 -9.54
CA ALA A 87 -10.29 -0.39 -8.46
C ALA A 87 -11.81 -0.42 -8.33
N GLN A 88 -12.47 0.75 -8.33
CA GLN A 88 -13.93 0.84 -8.27
C GLN A 88 -14.60 0.17 -9.47
N THR A 89 -14.01 0.28 -10.67
CA THR A 89 -14.53 -0.37 -11.89
C THR A 89 -14.39 -1.89 -11.79
N PHE A 90 -13.27 -2.40 -11.28
CA PHE A 90 -13.09 -3.84 -11.05
C PHE A 90 -14.00 -4.38 -9.95
N ILE A 91 -14.25 -3.61 -8.88
CA ILE A 91 -15.25 -3.95 -7.86
C ILE A 91 -16.64 -4.08 -8.50
N THR A 92 -17.01 -3.14 -9.36
CA THR A 92 -18.26 -3.20 -10.11
C THR A 92 -18.31 -4.44 -11.03
N TYR A 93 -17.17 -4.78 -11.66
CA TYR A 93 -17.08 -5.98 -12.50
C TYR A 93 -17.39 -7.26 -11.72
N TYR A 94 -16.66 -7.56 -10.66
CA TYR A 94 -16.85 -8.85 -9.97
C TYR A 94 -18.16 -8.94 -9.18
N ASN A 95 -18.77 -7.80 -8.84
CA ASN A 95 -20.12 -7.77 -8.26
C ASN A 95 -21.20 -8.06 -9.33
N SER A 96 -20.99 -7.60 -10.57
CA SER A 96 -21.91 -7.82 -11.67
C SER A 96 -21.73 -9.21 -12.32
N TYR A 97 -20.49 -9.67 -12.38
CA TYR A 97 -20.08 -10.92 -13.03
C TYR A 97 -19.23 -11.79 -12.09
N PRO A 98 -19.78 -12.30 -10.98
CA PRO A 98 -18.99 -13.04 -9.95
C PRO A 98 -18.39 -14.35 -10.47
N ARG A 99 -18.92 -14.89 -11.55
CA ARG A 99 -18.43 -16.09 -12.25
C ARG A 99 -17.93 -15.77 -13.67
N GLY A 100 -17.71 -14.50 -13.95
CA GLY A 100 -17.27 -14.05 -15.27
C GLY A 100 -15.82 -14.47 -15.57
N THR A 101 -15.49 -14.46 -16.84
CA THR A 101 -14.18 -14.87 -17.37
C THR A 101 -13.01 -14.13 -16.71
N PHE A 102 -13.22 -12.86 -16.33
CA PHE A 102 -12.20 -12.02 -15.72
C PHE A 102 -12.40 -11.80 -14.22
N ALA A 103 -13.27 -12.56 -13.53
CA ALA A 103 -13.62 -12.33 -12.15
C ALA A 103 -12.38 -12.42 -11.22
N GLU A 104 -11.51 -13.42 -11.43
CA GLU A 104 -10.25 -13.56 -10.72
C GLU A 104 -9.32 -12.36 -10.94
N LEU A 105 -9.09 -12.00 -12.21
CA LEU A 105 -8.21 -10.89 -12.55
C LEU A 105 -8.77 -9.54 -12.11
N ALA A 106 -10.09 -9.34 -12.21
CA ALA A 106 -10.73 -8.11 -11.75
C ALA A 106 -10.57 -7.93 -10.22
N ARG A 107 -10.78 -8.99 -9.43
CA ARG A 107 -10.58 -8.93 -7.99
C ARG A 107 -9.12 -8.69 -7.62
N PHE A 108 -8.19 -9.35 -8.31
CA PHE A 108 -6.77 -9.11 -8.15
C PHE A 108 -6.38 -7.66 -8.48
N HIS A 109 -6.83 -7.14 -9.62
CA HIS A 109 -6.52 -5.76 -10.04
C HIS A 109 -7.21 -4.70 -9.19
N ALA A 110 -8.37 -4.98 -8.58
CA ALA A 110 -8.98 -4.10 -7.60
C ALA A 110 -8.04 -3.91 -6.38
N GLY A 111 -7.61 -5.00 -5.76
CA GLY A 111 -6.66 -4.96 -4.63
C GLY A 111 -5.31 -4.35 -5.00
N LYS A 112 -4.75 -4.72 -6.17
CA LYS A 112 -3.49 -4.16 -6.65
C LYS A 112 -3.58 -2.66 -6.97
N GLY A 113 -4.69 -2.21 -7.56
CA GLY A 113 -4.94 -0.79 -7.82
C GLY A 113 -4.97 0.00 -6.51
N LEU A 114 -5.75 -0.47 -5.52
CA LEU A 114 -5.79 0.17 -4.19
C LEU A 114 -4.41 0.17 -3.51
N CYS A 115 -3.62 -0.90 -3.64
CA CYS A 115 -2.25 -0.96 -3.11
C CYS A 115 -1.37 0.15 -3.71
N LEU A 116 -1.43 0.35 -5.03
CA LEU A 116 -0.66 1.37 -5.74
C LEU A 116 -1.11 2.80 -5.43
N ASP A 117 -2.36 2.98 -4.97
CA ASP A 117 -2.94 4.28 -4.60
C ASP A 117 -2.72 4.63 -3.12
N THR A 118 -2.11 3.75 -2.32
CA THR A 118 -1.88 4.02 -0.90
C THR A 118 -0.89 5.15 -0.68
N PRO A 119 -1.16 6.07 0.29
CA PRO A 119 -0.28 7.19 0.57
C PRO A 119 0.99 6.78 1.32
N GLU A 120 1.89 7.75 1.56
CA GLU A 120 3.05 7.57 2.43
C GLU A 120 2.62 7.19 3.87
N ALA A 121 3.49 6.46 4.59
CA ALA A 121 3.21 5.93 5.93
C ALA A 121 2.76 6.98 6.96
N ARG A 122 3.28 8.22 6.89
CA ARG A 122 2.94 9.30 7.83
C ARG A 122 1.52 9.86 7.68
N LEU A 123 0.87 9.61 6.53
CA LEU A 123 -0.46 10.10 6.23
C LEU A 123 -1.55 9.16 6.77
N ASP A 124 -2.81 9.47 6.50
CA ASP A 124 -3.94 8.58 6.82
C ASP A 124 -3.82 7.26 6.06
N GLN A 125 -3.98 6.15 6.75
CA GLN A 125 -3.79 4.79 6.22
C GLN A 125 -5.11 4.05 5.95
N SER A 126 -6.25 4.74 5.94
CA SER A 126 -7.55 4.12 5.63
C SER A 126 -7.56 3.42 4.27
N GLY A 127 -6.87 3.98 3.26
CA GLY A 127 -6.67 3.35 1.95
C GLY A 127 -5.85 2.07 2.02
N THR A 128 -4.84 2.03 2.89
CA THR A 128 -3.99 0.84 3.10
C THR A 128 -4.78 -0.33 3.69
N TYR A 129 -5.63 -0.07 4.67
CA TYR A 129 -6.53 -1.11 5.22
C TYR A 129 -7.49 -1.64 4.17
N LYS A 130 -8.06 -0.77 3.32
CA LYS A 130 -8.94 -1.20 2.21
C LYS A 130 -8.20 -2.07 1.21
N ALA A 131 -6.97 -1.71 0.85
CA ALA A 131 -6.14 -2.50 -0.06
C ALA A 131 -5.83 -3.89 0.50
N ILE A 132 -5.47 -3.97 1.79
CA ILE A 132 -5.25 -5.25 2.48
C ILE A 132 -6.52 -6.10 2.44
N GLN A 133 -7.67 -5.52 2.78
CA GLN A 133 -8.95 -6.22 2.78
C GLN A 133 -9.29 -6.79 1.39
N GLU A 134 -9.16 -6.00 0.32
CA GLU A 134 -9.43 -6.47 -1.05
C GLU A 134 -8.49 -7.59 -1.48
N LEU A 135 -7.21 -7.50 -1.15
CA LEU A 135 -6.24 -8.56 -1.43
C LEU A 135 -6.52 -9.83 -0.61
N GLN A 136 -6.94 -9.71 0.66
CA GLN A 136 -7.35 -10.85 1.47
C GLN A 136 -8.59 -11.53 0.89
N MET A 137 -9.60 -10.77 0.49
CA MET A 137 -10.78 -11.30 -0.20
C MET A 137 -10.39 -11.99 -1.51
N PHE A 138 -9.44 -11.46 -2.28
CA PHE A 138 -8.91 -12.15 -3.46
C PHE A 138 -8.33 -13.53 -3.10
N LEU A 139 -7.51 -13.62 -2.06
CA LEU A 139 -6.91 -14.89 -1.62
C LEU A 139 -7.95 -15.90 -1.11
N GLU A 140 -9.03 -15.42 -0.49
CA GLU A 140 -10.14 -16.24 -0.02
C GLU A 140 -10.95 -16.83 -1.18
N TYR A 141 -11.31 -16.01 -2.17
CA TYR A 141 -12.11 -16.45 -3.32
C TYR A 141 -11.30 -17.29 -4.33
N PHE A 142 -9.99 -17.02 -4.44
CA PHE A 142 -9.10 -17.68 -5.41
C PHE A 142 -7.84 -18.26 -4.76
N PRO A 143 -7.98 -19.23 -3.83
CA PRO A 143 -6.85 -19.76 -3.04
C PRO A 143 -5.78 -20.48 -3.88
N ASN A 144 -6.14 -20.91 -5.09
CA ASN A 144 -5.27 -21.62 -6.03
C ASN A 144 -4.78 -20.71 -7.19
N SER A 145 -5.02 -19.41 -7.12
CA SER A 145 -4.59 -18.46 -8.14
C SER A 145 -3.07 -18.41 -8.30
N THR A 146 -2.61 -18.30 -9.54
CA THR A 146 -1.19 -18.03 -9.84
C THR A 146 -0.73 -16.66 -9.35
N LYS A 147 -1.66 -15.75 -9.04
CA LYS A 147 -1.41 -14.42 -8.46
C LYS A 147 -1.32 -14.41 -6.94
N LYS A 148 -1.55 -15.56 -6.28
CA LYS A 148 -1.49 -15.67 -4.81
C LYS A 148 -0.17 -15.18 -4.21
N PRO A 149 1.03 -15.59 -4.68
CA PRO A 149 2.28 -15.10 -4.11
C PRO A 149 2.44 -13.57 -4.23
N GLU A 150 2.03 -13.00 -5.37
CA GLU A 150 2.07 -11.55 -5.60
C GLU A 150 1.13 -10.81 -4.64
N ALA A 151 -0.10 -11.32 -4.44
CA ALA A 151 -1.06 -10.73 -3.50
C ALA A 151 -0.58 -10.81 -2.04
N GLN A 152 0.01 -11.94 -1.63
CA GLN A 152 0.57 -12.12 -0.28
C GLN A 152 1.72 -11.14 -0.02
N ASN A 153 2.61 -10.96 -1.00
CA ASN A 153 3.71 -10.00 -0.88
C ASN A 153 3.20 -8.55 -0.76
N MET A 154 2.19 -8.17 -1.56
CA MET A 154 1.57 -6.85 -1.44
C MET A 154 0.93 -6.63 -0.07
N ILE A 155 0.25 -7.64 0.50
CA ILE A 155 -0.31 -7.56 1.86
C ILE A 155 0.81 -7.31 2.87
N PHE A 156 1.91 -8.05 2.77
CA PHE A 156 3.05 -7.90 3.67
C PHE A 156 3.67 -6.48 3.59
N GLU A 157 3.89 -5.95 2.38
CA GLU A 157 4.41 -4.59 2.17
C GLU A 157 3.45 -3.52 2.72
N LEU A 158 2.14 -3.73 2.58
CA LEU A 158 1.13 -2.82 3.14
C LEU A 158 1.11 -2.87 4.68
N GLN A 159 1.26 -4.06 5.27
CA GLN A 159 1.39 -4.22 6.72
C GLN A 159 2.66 -3.54 7.24
N ASP A 160 3.78 -3.70 6.56
CA ASP A 160 5.03 -2.99 6.89
C ASP A 160 4.87 -1.46 6.80
N LYS A 161 4.08 -0.95 5.85
CA LYS A 161 3.75 0.48 5.79
C LYS A 161 2.96 0.93 7.04
N LEU A 162 2.04 0.13 7.55
CA LEU A 162 1.34 0.41 8.80
C LEU A 162 2.31 0.42 9.98
N VAL A 163 3.20 -0.57 10.07
CA VAL A 163 4.23 -0.62 11.12
C VAL A 163 5.20 0.56 11.00
N GLN A 164 5.54 0.99 9.79
CA GLN A 164 6.36 2.19 9.59
C GLN A 164 5.71 3.43 10.21
N LYS A 165 4.39 3.57 10.13
CA LYS A 165 3.65 4.65 10.81
C LYS A 165 3.80 4.56 12.32
N GLU A 166 3.63 3.36 12.89
CA GLU A 166 3.79 3.14 14.32
C GLU A 166 5.23 3.39 14.79
N LEU A 167 6.23 3.00 14.00
CA LEU A 167 7.64 3.32 14.26
C LEU A 167 7.90 4.82 14.31
N LEU A 168 7.31 5.58 13.37
CA LEU A 168 7.41 7.04 13.37
C LEU A 168 6.77 7.65 14.63
N SER A 169 5.63 7.11 15.06
CA SER A 169 4.93 7.52 16.30
C SER A 169 5.75 7.17 17.53
N ALA A 170 6.29 5.96 17.61
CA ALA A 170 7.16 5.53 18.71
C ALA A 170 8.42 6.40 18.82
N ARG A 171 9.07 6.70 17.69
CA ARG A 171 10.23 7.62 17.67
C ARG A 171 9.85 9.04 18.13
N LEU A 172 8.68 9.53 17.75
CA LEU A 172 8.19 10.82 18.23
C LEU A 172 8.00 10.80 19.73
N TYR A 173 7.34 9.79 20.30
CA TYR A 173 7.17 9.64 21.75
C TYR A 173 8.52 9.54 22.48
N TYR A 174 9.45 8.76 21.97
CA TYR A 174 10.80 8.68 22.55
C TYR A 174 11.47 10.06 22.60
N ASN A 175 11.41 10.82 21.52
CA ASN A 175 12.03 12.16 21.43
C ASN A 175 11.34 13.21 22.31
N LEU A 176 10.04 13.06 22.58
CA LEU A 176 9.31 13.91 23.52
C LEU A 176 9.69 13.63 24.99
N GLY A 177 10.12 12.42 25.30
CA GLY A 177 10.58 12.04 26.64
C GLY A 177 9.54 12.32 27.72
N ASN A 178 9.93 13.13 28.73
CA ASN A 178 9.04 13.53 29.81
C ASN A 178 8.27 14.85 29.55
N TYR A 179 8.29 15.37 28.34
CA TYR A 179 7.56 16.59 28.01
C TYR A 179 6.04 16.37 28.11
N MET A 180 5.38 17.08 29.03
CA MET A 180 3.94 17.01 29.33
C MET A 180 3.41 15.61 29.67
N GLY A 181 4.26 14.68 30.07
CA GLY A 181 3.87 13.33 30.48
C GLY A 181 4.97 12.29 30.24
N ASN A 182 4.66 11.02 30.54
CA ASN A 182 5.60 9.93 30.33
C ASN A 182 5.47 9.39 28.89
N ASN A 183 6.11 10.05 27.94
CA ASN A 183 6.07 9.63 26.55
C ASN A 183 6.97 8.41 26.29
N PHE A 184 7.96 8.12 27.14
CA PHE A 184 8.71 6.87 27.05
C PHE A 184 7.80 5.64 27.20
N LEU A 185 6.83 5.69 28.13
CA LEU A 185 5.83 4.64 28.24
C LEU A 185 4.96 4.55 26.98
N SER A 186 4.55 5.69 26.41
CA SER A 186 3.80 5.72 25.16
C SER A 186 4.61 5.10 23.99
N CYS A 187 5.93 5.35 23.94
CA CYS A 187 6.83 4.71 22.98
C CYS A 187 6.82 3.18 23.15
N VAL A 188 6.99 2.69 24.38
CA VAL A 188 6.99 1.24 24.68
C VAL A 188 5.68 0.59 24.24
N VAL A 189 4.54 1.18 24.64
CA VAL A 189 3.21 0.64 24.31
C VAL A 189 2.98 0.62 22.81
N THR A 190 3.31 1.71 22.11
CA THR A 190 3.14 1.79 20.64
C THR A 190 4.00 0.75 19.93
N ALA A 191 5.27 0.62 20.33
CA ALA A 191 6.18 -0.35 19.72
C ALA A 191 5.76 -1.80 19.99
N GLN A 192 5.36 -2.12 21.23
CA GLN A 192 4.89 -3.46 21.61
C GLN A 192 3.61 -3.85 20.88
N ASN A 193 2.65 -2.94 20.73
CA ASN A 193 1.43 -3.20 19.98
C ASN A 193 1.74 -3.48 18.50
N ALA A 194 2.61 -2.68 17.88
CA ALA A 194 3.02 -2.90 16.50
C ALA A 194 3.70 -4.27 16.30
N LEU A 195 4.57 -4.69 17.23
CA LEU A 195 5.24 -5.99 17.20
C LEU A 195 4.28 -7.17 17.44
N LYS A 196 3.25 -6.96 18.25
CA LYS A 196 2.20 -7.96 18.52
C LYS A 196 1.31 -8.16 17.30
N ASP A 197 0.88 -7.06 16.66
CA ASP A 197 -0.04 -7.10 15.53
C ASP A 197 0.64 -7.56 14.23
N TYR A 198 1.94 -7.24 14.07
CA TYR A 198 2.75 -7.53 12.89
C TYR A 198 4.11 -8.17 13.26
N PRO A 199 4.11 -9.43 13.74
CA PRO A 199 5.31 -10.07 14.30
C PRO A 199 6.44 -10.30 13.30
N TYR A 200 6.15 -10.31 12.00
CA TYR A 200 7.13 -10.56 10.93
C TYR A 200 7.61 -9.30 10.20
N THR A 201 7.32 -8.11 10.75
CA THR A 201 7.72 -6.84 10.14
C THR A 201 9.23 -6.68 10.01
N HIS A 202 9.68 -6.02 8.95
CA HIS A 202 11.09 -5.61 8.77
C HIS A 202 11.56 -4.57 9.80
N TYR A 203 10.64 -3.88 10.48
CA TYR A 203 10.94 -2.86 11.49
C TYR A 203 11.09 -3.41 12.91
N ARG A 204 11.14 -4.74 13.06
CA ARG A 204 11.16 -5.42 14.35
C ARG A 204 12.36 -4.99 15.19
N GLU A 205 13.56 -4.97 14.62
CA GLU A 205 14.79 -4.53 15.28
C GLU A 205 14.71 -3.06 15.75
N ASP A 206 14.24 -2.16 14.86
CA ASP A 206 14.10 -0.74 15.16
C ASP A 206 13.07 -0.45 16.27
N LEU A 207 11.98 -1.21 16.34
CA LEU A 207 11.01 -1.11 17.41
C LEU A 207 11.54 -1.67 18.74
N SER A 208 12.23 -2.81 18.69
CA SER A 208 12.78 -3.47 19.90
C SER A 208 13.86 -2.62 20.57
N ILE A 209 14.75 -1.97 19.80
CA ILE A 209 15.73 -1.05 20.41
C ILE A 209 15.06 0.19 21.02
N LEU A 210 13.97 0.69 20.45
CA LEU A 210 13.22 1.80 21.04
C LEU A 210 12.55 1.42 22.35
N ILE A 211 12.08 0.17 22.50
CA ILE A 211 11.54 -0.35 23.76
C ILE A 211 12.63 -0.36 24.81
N LEU A 212 13.80 -0.95 24.51
CA LEU A 212 14.94 -1.01 25.44
C LEU A 212 15.36 0.39 25.90
N LYS A 213 15.57 1.31 24.97
CA LYS A 213 15.94 2.70 25.24
C LYS A 213 14.91 3.42 26.11
N SER A 214 13.62 3.24 25.80
CA SER A 214 12.54 3.89 26.56
C SER A 214 12.41 3.34 27.97
N LYS A 215 12.58 2.03 28.17
CA LYS A 215 12.61 1.43 29.51
C LYS A 215 13.79 1.96 30.32
N TYR A 216 14.97 2.10 29.72
CA TYR A 216 16.13 2.68 30.36
C TYR A 216 15.89 4.13 30.82
N GLU A 217 15.36 4.97 29.93
CA GLU A 217 15.00 6.36 30.29
C GLU A 217 13.94 6.40 31.38
N MET A 218 12.95 5.53 31.37
CA MET A 218 11.95 5.40 32.44
C MET A 218 12.59 4.99 33.77
N ALA A 219 13.67 4.21 33.78
CA ALA A 219 14.41 3.84 34.98
C ALA A 219 15.17 5.03 35.52
N ILE A 220 15.87 5.81 34.68
CA ILE A 220 16.60 7.02 35.05
C ILE A 220 15.70 8.02 35.76
N TYR A 221 14.53 8.30 35.18
CA TYR A 221 13.59 9.32 35.72
C TYR A 221 12.61 8.77 36.75
N SER A 222 12.86 7.58 37.30
CA SER A 222 12.03 7.02 38.37
C SER A 222 12.28 7.62 39.72
N VAL A 223 11.26 7.54 40.58
CA VAL A 223 11.44 7.71 42.03
C VAL A 223 12.33 6.58 42.60
N GLU A 224 13.07 6.85 43.65
CA GLU A 224 14.11 5.96 44.16
C GLU A 224 13.59 4.54 44.46
N GLU A 225 12.39 4.44 45.02
CA GLU A 225 11.76 3.17 45.40
C GLU A 225 11.46 2.24 44.19
N LYS A 226 11.37 2.80 43.00
CA LYS A 226 11.06 2.04 41.75
C LYS A 226 12.26 1.85 40.83
N LYS A 227 13.37 2.55 41.08
CA LYS A 227 14.55 2.48 40.20
C LYS A 227 15.07 1.06 40.06
N GLY A 228 15.26 0.34 41.15
CA GLY A 228 15.81 -1.01 41.13
C GLY A 228 14.96 -2.00 40.31
N GLU A 229 13.63 -1.89 40.41
CA GLU A 229 12.73 -2.69 39.63
C GLU A 229 12.83 -2.38 38.11
N ARG A 230 12.80 -1.10 37.76
CA ARG A 230 12.85 -0.65 36.37
C ARG A 230 14.17 -0.93 35.64
N TYR A 231 15.29 -0.83 36.37
CA TYR A 231 16.59 -1.23 35.83
C TYR A 231 16.68 -2.75 35.61
N ARG A 232 16.04 -3.58 36.46
CA ARG A 232 15.91 -5.03 36.18
C ARG A 232 15.10 -5.29 34.91
N GLU A 233 13.94 -4.63 34.72
CA GLU A 233 13.13 -4.71 33.49
C GLU A 233 13.93 -4.25 32.29
N THR A 234 14.81 -3.25 32.41
CA THR A 234 15.70 -2.82 31.31
C THR A 234 16.73 -3.89 30.97
N ILE A 235 17.31 -4.55 32.00
CA ILE A 235 18.27 -5.65 31.81
C ILE A 235 17.58 -6.86 31.12
N ASP A 236 16.35 -7.19 31.53
CA ASP A 236 15.58 -8.27 30.90
C ASP A 236 15.29 -7.95 29.43
N GLU A 237 14.95 -6.70 29.12
CA GLU A 237 14.74 -6.25 27.74
C GLU A 237 16.04 -6.27 26.93
N TYR A 238 17.19 -5.95 27.52
CA TYR A 238 18.48 -6.09 26.87
C TYR A 238 18.76 -7.53 26.46
N TYR A 239 18.53 -8.50 27.37
CA TYR A 239 18.74 -9.90 27.02
C TYR A 239 17.76 -10.37 25.93
N ALA A 240 16.52 -9.94 25.98
CA ALA A 240 15.55 -10.22 24.91
C ALA A 240 16.05 -9.68 23.57
N PHE A 241 16.53 -8.43 23.55
CA PHE A 241 17.02 -7.78 22.34
C PHE A 241 18.25 -8.49 21.74
N VAL A 242 19.28 -8.77 22.53
CA VAL A 242 20.52 -9.38 22.03
C VAL A 242 20.34 -10.84 21.61
N ASN A 243 19.42 -11.56 22.26
CA ASN A 243 19.09 -12.92 21.88
C ASN A 243 18.35 -12.97 20.52
N GLU A 244 17.50 -12.00 20.28
CA GLU A 244 16.74 -11.93 19.03
C GLU A 244 17.60 -11.34 17.88
N PHE A 245 18.47 -10.37 18.17
CA PHE A 245 19.29 -9.64 17.20
C PHE A 245 20.79 -9.70 17.51
N PRO A 246 21.44 -10.88 17.44
CA PRO A 246 22.84 -11.02 17.82
C PRO A 246 23.84 -10.29 16.90
N GLU A 247 23.41 -9.88 15.70
CA GLU A 247 24.23 -9.11 14.75
C GLU A 247 23.70 -7.67 14.53
N SER A 248 22.90 -7.16 15.49
CA SER A 248 22.27 -5.84 15.38
C SER A 248 23.30 -4.71 15.27
N LYS A 249 23.01 -3.73 14.43
CA LYS A 249 23.73 -2.44 14.39
C LYS A 249 23.63 -1.65 15.69
N TYR A 250 22.68 -1.99 16.56
CA TYR A 250 22.42 -1.33 17.84
C TYR A 250 23.09 -2.04 19.04
N LEU A 251 23.84 -3.13 18.85
CA LEU A 251 24.44 -3.89 19.95
C LEU A 251 25.28 -3.04 20.88
N LYS A 252 26.10 -2.15 20.34
CA LYS A 252 26.96 -1.27 21.14
C LYS A 252 26.14 -0.34 22.06
N GLU A 253 25.03 0.20 21.54
CA GLU A 253 24.11 1.05 22.31
C GLU A 253 23.40 0.22 23.40
N ALA A 254 22.90 -0.96 23.05
CA ALA A 254 22.26 -1.87 23.97
C ALA A 254 23.21 -2.33 25.10
N GLU A 255 24.47 -2.66 24.78
CA GLU A 255 25.49 -3.03 25.78
C GLU A 255 25.80 -1.90 26.74
N ASN A 256 25.85 -0.65 26.29
CA ASN A 256 26.06 0.49 27.17
C ASN A 256 24.91 0.64 28.16
N ILE A 257 23.67 0.57 27.69
CA ILE A 257 22.47 0.59 28.53
C ILE A 257 22.53 -0.54 29.58
N PHE A 258 22.93 -1.73 29.21
CA PHE A 258 23.07 -2.88 30.11
C PHE A 258 24.12 -2.62 31.19
N LYS A 259 25.32 -2.12 30.82
CA LYS A 259 26.42 -1.85 31.75
C LYS A 259 26.00 -0.82 32.80
N GLU A 260 25.44 0.30 32.36
CA GLU A 260 24.98 1.37 33.24
C GLU A 260 23.84 0.89 34.14
N SER A 261 22.88 0.12 33.60
CA SER A 261 21.77 -0.45 34.40
C SER A 261 22.26 -1.43 35.45
N LYS A 262 23.30 -2.22 35.15
CA LYS A 262 23.86 -3.22 36.05
C LYS A 262 24.69 -2.60 37.20
N GLU A 263 25.35 -1.48 36.94
CA GLU A 263 26.10 -0.74 37.98
C GLU A 263 25.17 -0.23 39.09
N ILE A 264 24.01 0.31 38.70
CA ILE A 264 23.03 0.87 39.67
C ILE A 264 22.34 -0.21 40.51
N ILE A 265 22.18 -1.44 40.01
CA ILE A 265 21.54 -2.53 40.77
C ILE A 265 22.50 -3.20 41.75
N LYS A 266 23.82 -3.00 41.61
CA LYS A 266 24.82 -3.59 42.50
C LYS A 266 24.98 -2.82 43.82
N ASP A 267 24.55 -1.58 43.83
CA ASP A 267 24.53 -0.71 45.00
C ASP A 267 23.19 -0.83 45.75
#